data_efeff16934685251d054ed47d3316ba9
#
_entry.id   efeff16934685251d054ed47d3316ba9
#
_cell.length_a   1.000
_cell.length_b   1.000
_cell.length_c   1.000
_cell.angle_alpha   90.00
_cell.angle_beta   90.00
_cell.angle_gamma   90.00
#
_symmetry.space_group_name_H-M   'P 1'
#
loop_
_entity.id
_entity.type
_entity.pdbx_description
1 polymer ?
#
loop_
_entity_poly.entity_id
_entity_poly.type
_entity_poly.pdbx_seq_one_letter_code
_entity_poly.pdbx_strand_id
1 'polypeptide(L)'
;MESLRELYRIGPGPSSSHTLAVRNACLYYLNRYPDADRYLVELYGSLALTGRGHMSDRVVEKTIGKDKVDILFNEKMYGPQPNTMVFHCLNDGKTENEMVIYSTGGGAIAIEGEDNIVDDKVYPQKSLREIMDFCQENGLDLAQYVHHYEPDIDDHLDEVLKQMLKTIDTGLTGQGVLPGALKLEKVAQKINQKAMECEDEKTRNDLLITSYAYAAMEENACGETVVTAPTLGSCGVVSSLVYWYHQKGVSEKMLKDALAVAGIFGNLVKTNGTISGAVGGCQAEIGTACCMAAAMCSYLEGLNSRQIEYAAEVAMEHNLGLTCDPVGGYVQVPCIERNGVAALRALDCMLYGKYIGEVRQNRVSFDMIIETMSYTGHKLAMELRETSLGGLAVLPLGVSEEKDV
;
A
#
# COMPACT_ATOMS: atom_id res chain seq x y z
N MET A 1 -15.53 -10.95 2.76
CA MET A 1 -14.24 -10.23 2.77
C MET A 1 -13.90 -9.84 4.21
N GLU A 2 -12.64 -9.52 4.50
CA GLU A 2 -12.19 -9.08 5.83
C GLU A 2 -12.70 -7.67 6.17
N SER A 3 -12.55 -7.24 7.43
CA SER A 3 -12.79 -5.88 7.88
C SER A 3 -11.92 -4.86 7.14
N LEU A 4 -12.40 -3.63 6.93
CA LEU A 4 -11.58 -2.54 6.43
C LEU A 4 -10.44 -2.14 7.38
N ARG A 5 -10.50 -2.52 8.66
CA ARG A 5 -9.37 -2.40 9.61
C ARG A 5 -8.14 -3.19 9.15
N GLU A 6 -8.36 -4.30 8.44
CA GLU A 6 -7.32 -5.16 7.88
C GLU A 6 -6.74 -4.63 6.56
N LEU A 7 -7.39 -3.66 5.94
CA LEU A 7 -6.93 -2.97 4.73
C LEU A 7 -6.19 -1.67 5.09
N TYR A 8 -6.81 -0.84 5.93
CA TYR A 8 -6.23 0.41 6.41
C TYR A 8 -5.49 0.19 7.73
N ARG A 9 -4.21 -0.07 7.66
CA ARG A 9 -3.34 -0.23 8.83
C ARG A 9 -2.43 0.97 8.98
N ILE A 10 -2.23 1.42 10.22
CA ILE A 10 -1.33 2.50 10.57
C ILE A 10 -0.02 1.91 11.07
N GLY A 11 1.10 2.29 10.46
CA GLY A 11 2.39 1.76 10.88
C GLY A 11 3.59 2.36 10.15
N PRO A 12 4.80 1.91 10.50
CA PRO A 12 6.03 2.44 9.96
C PRO A 12 6.24 2.03 8.50
N GLY A 13 6.67 3.01 7.68
CA GLY A 13 7.18 2.77 6.32
C GLY A 13 8.51 1.99 6.30
N PRO A 14 9.07 1.77 5.12
CA PRO A 14 8.53 2.14 3.81
C PRO A 14 7.67 1.06 3.13
N SER A 15 7.63 -0.19 3.63
CA SER A 15 6.98 -1.30 2.92
C SER A 15 6.04 -2.09 3.83
N SER A 16 4.83 -2.38 3.35
CA SER A 16 3.89 -3.23 4.08
C SER A 16 4.44 -4.63 4.31
N SER A 17 5.07 -5.23 3.30
CA SER A 17 5.60 -6.59 3.38
C SER A 17 6.92 -6.67 4.17
N HIS A 18 7.78 -5.65 4.03
CA HIS A 18 9.17 -5.68 4.51
C HIS A 18 9.39 -4.91 5.82
N THR A 19 8.45 -4.04 6.24
CA THR A 19 8.54 -3.32 7.52
C THR A 19 7.35 -3.59 8.42
N LEU A 20 6.12 -3.31 7.96
CA LEU A 20 4.94 -3.47 8.81
C LEU A 20 4.69 -4.95 9.18
N ALA A 21 4.73 -5.86 8.20
CA ALA A 21 4.59 -7.31 8.47
C ALA A 21 5.74 -7.85 9.31
N VAL A 22 6.98 -7.42 9.03
CA VAL A 22 8.16 -7.81 9.83
C VAL A 22 8.01 -7.35 11.28
N ARG A 23 7.57 -6.09 11.50
CA ARG A 23 7.26 -5.61 12.85
C ARG A 23 6.19 -6.46 13.53
N ASN A 24 5.09 -6.74 12.83
CA ASN A 24 3.99 -7.54 13.37
C ASN A 24 4.44 -8.96 13.71
N ALA A 25 5.29 -9.58 12.88
CA ALA A 25 5.89 -10.88 13.14
C ALA A 25 6.82 -10.85 14.36
N CYS A 26 7.66 -9.84 14.49
CA CYS A 26 8.50 -9.65 15.68
C CYS A 26 7.65 -9.53 16.95
N LEU A 27 6.61 -8.70 16.94
CA LEU A 27 5.71 -8.52 18.09
C LEU A 27 4.97 -9.80 18.43
N TYR A 28 4.50 -10.56 17.42
CA TYR A 28 3.84 -11.84 17.62
C TYR A 28 4.78 -12.85 18.28
N TYR A 29 6.01 -12.97 17.78
CA TYR A 29 7.02 -13.90 18.29
C TYR A 29 7.46 -13.54 19.71
N LEU A 30 7.73 -12.25 19.99
CA LEU A 30 8.09 -11.74 21.31
C LEU A 30 6.98 -11.98 22.34
N ASN A 31 5.72 -11.82 21.95
CA ASN A 31 4.60 -12.08 22.87
C ASN A 31 4.49 -13.56 23.25
N ARG A 32 4.89 -14.46 22.36
CA ARG A 32 4.87 -15.91 22.62
C ARG A 32 6.10 -16.40 23.39
N TYR A 33 7.25 -15.75 23.18
CA TYR A 33 8.54 -16.12 23.79
C TYR A 33 9.26 -14.88 24.35
N PRO A 34 8.75 -14.26 25.43
CA PRO A 34 9.26 -12.98 25.93
C PRO A 34 10.61 -13.09 26.68
N ASP A 35 10.95 -14.28 27.17
CA ASP A 35 12.04 -14.48 28.14
C ASP A 35 13.32 -15.06 27.50
N ALA A 36 13.46 -15.04 26.17
CA ALA A 36 14.70 -15.52 25.54
C ALA A 36 15.89 -14.57 25.81
N ASP A 37 17.08 -15.13 25.98
CA ASP A 37 18.32 -14.35 26.15
C ASP A 37 18.59 -13.48 24.94
N ARG A 38 18.45 -14.07 23.74
CA ARG A 38 18.59 -13.43 22.43
C ARG A 38 17.65 -14.07 21.42
N TYR A 39 17.53 -13.45 20.28
CA TYR A 39 16.71 -13.91 19.16
C TYR A 39 17.53 -13.98 17.88
N LEU A 40 17.21 -14.92 17.00
CA LEU A 40 17.70 -14.97 15.64
C LEU A 40 16.50 -14.80 14.69
N VAL A 41 16.61 -13.88 13.76
CA VAL A 41 15.61 -13.63 12.70
C VAL A 41 16.27 -13.85 11.35
N GLU A 42 15.77 -14.82 10.62
CA GLU A 42 16.23 -15.09 9.26
C GLU A 42 15.20 -14.60 8.26
N LEU A 43 15.61 -13.78 7.31
CA LEU A 43 14.80 -13.21 6.26
C LEU A 43 15.13 -13.91 4.94
N TYR A 44 14.11 -14.40 4.22
CA TYR A 44 14.27 -15.21 3.02
C TYR A 44 13.59 -14.58 1.80
N GLY A 45 14.07 -14.95 0.60
CA GLY A 45 13.50 -14.55 -0.67
C GLY A 45 13.49 -13.03 -0.89
N SER A 46 12.34 -12.45 -1.23
CA SER A 46 12.22 -11.01 -1.45
C SER A 46 12.58 -10.19 -0.21
N LEU A 47 12.27 -10.67 1.01
CA LEU A 47 12.67 -10.03 2.26
C LEU A 47 14.18 -9.94 2.44
N ALA A 48 14.95 -10.85 1.86
CA ALA A 48 16.42 -10.79 1.87
C ALA A 48 16.96 -9.91 0.72
N LEU A 49 16.43 -10.10 -0.49
CA LEU A 49 16.91 -9.42 -1.71
C LEU A 49 16.74 -7.90 -1.65
N THR A 50 15.62 -7.41 -1.08
CA THR A 50 15.31 -5.98 -1.00
C THR A 50 15.25 -5.45 0.42
N GLY A 51 15.38 -6.31 1.44
CA GLY A 51 15.12 -5.99 2.84
C GLY A 51 15.97 -4.85 3.41
N ARG A 52 17.23 -4.74 3.02
CA ARG A 52 18.09 -3.62 3.45
C ARG A 52 17.60 -2.29 2.89
N GLY A 53 17.23 -2.26 1.61
CA GLY A 53 16.64 -1.08 0.97
C GLY A 53 15.27 -0.71 1.57
N HIS A 54 14.54 -1.71 2.03
CA HIS A 54 13.25 -1.54 2.71
C HIS A 54 13.37 -1.38 4.24
N MET A 55 14.57 -1.27 4.80
CA MET A 55 14.83 -1.09 6.25
C MET A 55 14.29 -2.22 7.14
N SER A 56 14.19 -3.46 6.64
CA SER A 56 13.70 -4.60 7.42
C SER A 56 14.56 -4.85 8.66
N ASP A 57 15.89 -4.75 8.54
CA ASP A 57 16.85 -4.84 9.64
C ASP A 57 16.57 -3.81 10.74
N ARG A 58 16.37 -2.55 10.36
CA ARG A 58 16.07 -1.48 11.32
C ARG A 58 14.81 -1.71 12.09
N VAL A 59 13.77 -2.25 11.41
CA VAL A 59 12.49 -2.56 12.04
C VAL A 59 12.63 -3.71 13.03
N VAL A 60 13.36 -4.77 12.68
CA VAL A 60 13.68 -5.89 13.58
C VAL A 60 14.44 -5.38 14.80
N GLU A 61 15.55 -4.63 14.59
CA GLU A 61 16.37 -4.04 15.66
C GLU A 61 15.55 -3.13 16.57
N LYS A 62 14.67 -2.29 16.00
CA LYS A 62 13.82 -1.35 16.76
C LYS A 62 12.75 -2.09 17.59
N THR A 63 12.25 -3.22 17.08
CA THR A 63 11.15 -3.96 17.73
C THR A 63 11.65 -4.92 18.79
N ILE A 64 12.71 -5.67 18.52
CA ILE A 64 13.27 -6.68 19.44
C ILE A 64 14.30 -6.08 20.39
N GLY A 65 15.07 -5.13 19.89
CA GLY A 65 16.23 -4.54 20.55
C GLY A 65 17.53 -4.94 19.84
N LYS A 66 18.33 -3.95 19.46
CA LYS A 66 19.56 -4.15 18.68
C LYS A 66 20.55 -5.12 19.34
N ASP A 67 20.68 -5.06 20.66
CA ASP A 67 21.61 -5.91 21.42
C ASP A 67 21.06 -7.32 21.70
N LYS A 68 19.77 -7.56 21.38
CA LYS A 68 19.06 -8.81 21.64
C LYS A 68 18.77 -9.64 20.38
N VAL A 69 19.09 -9.17 19.19
CA VAL A 69 18.74 -9.87 17.95
C VAL A 69 19.93 -10.00 17.01
N ASP A 70 20.07 -11.17 16.41
CA ASP A 70 20.91 -11.42 15.24
C ASP A 70 20.00 -11.56 14.01
N ILE A 71 20.39 -10.93 12.89
CA ILE A 71 19.58 -10.91 11.66
C ILE A 71 20.39 -11.53 10.53
N LEU A 72 19.82 -12.53 9.87
CA LEU A 72 20.42 -13.16 8.68
C LEU A 72 19.56 -12.89 7.45
N PHE A 73 20.19 -12.45 6.38
CA PHE A 73 19.57 -12.29 5.06
C PHE A 73 19.96 -13.47 4.17
N ASN A 74 18.99 -14.28 3.80
CA ASN A 74 19.20 -15.44 2.94
C ASN A 74 18.40 -15.26 1.64
N GLU A 75 19.10 -14.98 0.56
CA GLU A 75 18.49 -14.70 -0.75
C GLU A 75 17.80 -15.91 -1.38
N LYS A 76 18.01 -17.12 -0.84
CA LYS A 76 17.33 -18.32 -1.29
C LYS A 76 15.87 -18.28 -0.86
N MET A 77 15.03 -18.95 -1.62
CA MET A 77 13.64 -19.18 -1.22
C MET A 77 13.58 -20.19 -0.07
N TYR A 78 12.68 -19.93 0.88
CA TYR A 78 12.32 -20.87 1.93
C TYR A 78 10.85 -21.25 1.74
N GLY A 79 10.60 -22.46 1.23
CA GLY A 79 9.24 -22.88 0.91
C GLY A 79 8.62 -22.14 -0.28
N PRO A 80 7.27 -22.16 -0.41
CA PRO A 80 6.57 -21.63 -1.57
C PRO A 80 6.32 -20.12 -1.53
N GLN A 81 6.52 -19.47 -0.37
CA GLN A 81 6.19 -18.06 -0.18
C GLN A 81 7.41 -17.16 -0.42
N PRO A 82 7.27 -16.06 -1.20
CA PRO A 82 8.38 -15.17 -1.52
C PRO A 82 8.87 -14.32 -0.33
N ASN A 83 8.04 -14.15 0.70
CA ASN A 83 8.31 -13.29 1.86
C ASN A 83 8.23 -14.13 3.14
N THR A 84 9.30 -14.88 3.43
CA THR A 84 9.37 -15.78 4.58
C THR A 84 10.32 -15.27 5.64
N MET A 85 9.91 -15.36 6.90
CA MET A 85 10.72 -15.09 8.10
C MET A 85 10.81 -16.34 8.94
N VAL A 86 11.98 -16.67 9.47
CA VAL A 86 12.16 -17.75 10.44
C VAL A 86 12.74 -17.14 11.72
N PHE A 87 12.05 -17.39 12.82
CA PHE A 87 12.40 -16.88 14.13
C PHE A 87 12.91 -18.01 15.02
N HIS A 88 13.89 -17.71 15.85
CA HIS A 88 14.41 -18.62 16.87
C HIS A 88 14.72 -17.87 18.16
N CYS A 89 14.52 -18.55 19.29
CA CYS A 89 15.10 -18.17 20.58
C CYS A 89 16.53 -18.71 20.69
N LEU A 90 17.41 -17.93 21.28
CA LEU A 90 18.78 -18.32 21.63
C LEU A 90 18.91 -18.28 23.15
N ASN A 91 18.94 -19.46 23.80
CA ASN A 91 19.07 -19.61 25.26
C ASN A 91 20.29 -20.49 25.55
N ASP A 92 21.18 -20.06 26.44
CA ASP A 92 22.41 -20.79 26.80
C ASP A 92 23.21 -21.31 25.58
N GLY A 93 23.21 -20.53 24.47
CA GLY A 93 23.88 -20.89 23.23
C GLY A 93 23.18 -21.96 22.39
N LYS A 94 21.94 -22.34 22.71
CA LYS A 94 21.10 -23.26 21.94
C LYS A 94 20.02 -22.52 21.20
N THR A 95 19.74 -22.98 19.99
CA THR A 95 18.63 -22.51 19.16
C THR A 95 17.37 -23.31 19.48
N GLU A 96 16.29 -22.64 19.86
CA GLU A 96 15.03 -23.24 20.29
C GLU A 96 13.84 -22.48 19.71
N ASN A 97 12.64 -23.11 19.76
CA ASN A 97 11.37 -22.47 19.44
C ASN A 97 11.32 -21.86 18.01
N GLU A 98 11.74 -22.65 17.01
CA GLU A 98 11.62 -22.25 15.61
C GLU A 98 10.17 -21.92 15.26
N MET A 99 9.97 -20.81 14.55
CA MET A 99 8.67 -20.42 14.01
C MET A 99 8.83 -19.79 12.63
N VAL A 100 8.09 -20.33 11.66
CA VAL A 100 8.05 -19.79 10.30
C VAL A 100 6.85 -18.87 10.15
N ILE A 101 7.09 -17.64 9.74
CA ILE A 101 6.06 -16.61 9.54
C ILE A 101 6.18 -16.05 8.13
N TYR A 102 5.05 -15.92 7.45
CA TYR A 102 4.95 -15.37 6.11
C TYR A 102 4.37 -13.96 6.14
N SER A 103 4.92 -13.06 5.33
CA SER A 103 4.26 -11.79 5.01
C SER A 103 3.34 -12.00 3.81
N THR A 104 2.03 -11.78 4.00
CA THR A 104 0.99 -12.07 3.01
C THR A 104 0.51 -10.84 2.24
N GLY A 105 1.09 -9.67 2.50
CA GLY A 105 0.74 -8.40 1.87
C GLY A 105 -0.04 -7.46 2.82
N GLY A 106 0.00 -6.15 2.53
CA GLY A 106 -0.70 -5.15 3.34
C GLY A 106 -0.29 -5.08 4.83
N GLY A 107 0.83 -5.70 5.23
CA GLY A 107 1.25 -5.80 6.62
C GLY A 107 0.68 -7.01 7.38
N ALA A 108 -0.08 -7.87 6.72
CA ALA A 108 -0.58 -9.11 7.30
C ALA A 108 0.51 -10.17 7.40
N ILE A 109 0.37 -11.05 8.38
CA ILE A 109 1.24 -12.21 8.60
C ILE A 109 0.43 -13.50 8.66
N ALA A 110 1.07 -14.61 8.28
CA ALA A 110 0.56 -15.96 8.43
C ALA A 110 1.61 -16.82 9.11
N ILE A 111 1.22 -17.71 10.01
CA ILE A 111 2.12 -18.58 10.75
C ILE A 111 2.01 -19.99 10.16
N GLU A 112 3.16 -20.64 9.87
CA GLU A 112 3.17 -22.00 9.36
C GLU A 112 2.56 -22.99 10.37
N GLY A 113 1.63 -23.82 9.89
CA GLY A 113 0.97 -24.83 10.73
C GLY A 113 -0.10 -24.30 11.69
N GLU A 114 -0.34 -22.99 11.70
CA GLU A 114 -1.53 -22.43 12.36
C GLU A 114 -2.59 -22.16 11.28
N ASP A 115 -3.82 -22.59 11.53
CA ASP A 115 -4.95 -22.12 10.72
C ASP A 115 -4.99 -20.60 10.86
N ASN A 116 -4.85 -19.89 9.74
CA ASN A 116 -4.97 -18.44 9.75
C ASN A 116 -6.39 -18.08 10.17
N ILE A 117 -6.59 -18.01 11.49
CA ILE A 117 -7.86 -17.59 12.11
C ILE A 117 -7.94 -16.07 12.01
N VAL A 118 -8.00 -15.56 10.80
CA VAL A 118 -8.75 -14.35 10.54
C VAL A 118 -10.08 -14.83 9.94
N ASP A 119 -10.88 -15.47 10.77
CA ASP A 119 -12.25 -15.85 10.43
C ASP A 119 -13.22 -14.67 10.63
N ASP A 120 -12.70 -13.46 10.64
CA ASP A 120 -13.45 -12.22 10.63
C ASP A 120 -13.83 -11.81 9.20
N LYS A 121 -14.53 -12.73 8.50
CA LYS A 121 -15.23 -12.39 7.26
C LYS A 121 -16.42 -11.53 7.61
N VAL A 122 -16.20 -10.24 7.60
CA VAL A 122 -17.22 -9.21 7.92
C VAL A 122 -18.21 -9.08 6.76
N TYR A 123 -17.70 -9.06 5.53
CA TYR A 123 -18.54 -8.88 4.34
C TYR A 123 -18.81 -10.22 3.65
N PRO A 124 -20.07 -10.65 3.53
CA PRO A 124 -20.43 -11.93 2.91
C PRO A 124 -20.28 -11.92 1.38
N GLN A 125 -20.50 -10.77 0.72
CA GLN A 125 -20.37 -10.63 -0.73
C GLN A 125 -18.89 -10.74 -1.15
N LYS A 126 -18.66 -11.38 -2.30
CA LYS A 126 -17.31 -11.65 -2.82
C LYS A 126 -16.99 -10.92 -4.12
N SER A 127 -17.97 -10.28 -4.75
CA SER A 127 -17.81 -9.52 -5.98
C SER A 127 -18.45 -8.14 -5.86
N LEU A 128 -18.01 -7.18 -6.66
CA LEU A 128 -18.63 -5.85 -6.70
C LEU A 128 -20.07 -5.94 -7.18
N ARG A 129 -20.34 -6.86 -8.11
CA ARG A 129 -21.69 -7.11 -8.58
C ARG A 129 -22.62 -7.52 -7.45
N GLU A 130 -22.22 -8.51 -6.64
CA GLU A 130 -23.03 -8.94 -5.47
C GLU A 130 -23.25 -7.80 -4.48
N ILE A 131 -22.24 -6.92 -4.27
CA ILE A 131 -22.37 -5.74 -3.41
C ILE A 131 -23.40 -4.76 -3.98
N MET A 132 -23.31 -4.45 -5.27
CA MET A 132 -24.25 -3.53 -5.93
C MET A 132 -25.68 -4.07 -5.93
N ASP A 133 -25.85 -5.36 -6.17
CA ASP A 133 -27.17 -6.02 -6.12
C ASP A 133 -27.74 -5.92 -4.70
N PHE A 134 -26.95 -6.22 -3.67
CA PHE A 134 -27.35 -6.06 -2.26
C PHE A 134 -27.72 -4.61 -1.92
N CYS A 135 -26.90 -3.64 -2.35
CA CYS A 135 -27.19 -2.22 -2.16
C CYS A 135 -28.52 -1.81 -2.80
N GLN A 136 -28.76 -2.26 -4.03
CA GLN A 136 -30.00 -1.97 -4.75
C GLN A 136 -31.24 -2.57 -4.05
N GLU A 137 -31.15 -3.81 -3.58
CA GLU A 137 -32.25 -4.51 -2.88
C GLU A 137 -32.59 -3.85 -1.53
N ASN A 138 -31.59 -3.29 -0.85
CA ASN A 138 -31.74 -2.69 0.48
C ASN A 138 -31.83 -1.15 0.48
N GLY A 139 -31.76 -0.50 -0.68
CA GLY A 139 -31.79 0.95 -0.80
C GLY A 139 -30.59 1.65 -0.17
N LEU A 140 -29.42 1.02 -0.21
CA LEU A 140 -28.17 1.52 0.34
C LEU A 140 -27.24 2.05 -0.76
N ASP A 141 -26.42 3.03 -0.43
CA ASP A 141 -25.23 3.34 -1.22
C ASP A 141 -24.02 2.49 -0.77
N LEU A 142 -22.87 2.64 -1.46
CA LEU A 142 -21.68 1.85 -1.15
C LEU A 142 -21.06 2.18 0.22
N ALA A 143 -21.16 3.42 0.70
CA ALA A 143 -20.69 3.76 2.04
C ALA A 143 -21.60 3.16 3.11
N GLN A 144 -22.93 3.26 2.91
CA GLN A 144 -23.93 2.67 3.79
C GLN A 144 -23.81 1.14 3.85
N TYR A 145 -23.39 0.49 2.76
CA TYR A 145 -23.07 -0.93 2.76
C TYR A 145 -21.96 -1.27 3.77
N VAL A 146 -20.90 -0.46 3.83
CA VAL A 146 -19.81 -0.65 4.82
C VAL A 146 -20.36 -0.51 6.24
N HIS A 147 -21.07 0.57 6.52
CA HIS A 147 -21.66 0.82 7.85
C HIS A 147 -22.70 -0.22 8.26
N HIS A 148 -23.37 -0.86 7.29
CA HIS A 148 -24.30 -1.96 7.57
C HIS A 148 -23.59 -3.19 8.16
N TYR A 149 -22.39 -3.52 7.66
CA TYR A 149 -21.63 -4.67 8.14
C TYR A 149 -20.59 -4.34 9.20
N GLU A 150 -20.08 -3.11 9.22
CA GLU A 150 -19.12 -2.61 10.21
C GLU A 150 -19.66 -1.31 10.86
N PRO A 151 -20.67 -1.38 11.75
CA PRO A 151 -21.28 -0.19 12.34
C PRO A 151 -20.30 0.66 13.17
N ASP A 152 -19.24 0.06 13.69
CA ASP A 152 -18.21 0.70 14.52
C ASP A 152 -16.95 1.10 13.72
N ILE A 153 -17.00 1.12 12.39
CA ILE A 153 -15.83 1.42 11.56
C ILE A 153 -15.44 2.91 11.60
N ASP A 154 -16.38 3.78 11.95
CA ASP A 154 -16.17 5.23 11.94
C ASP A 154 -15.01 5.70 12.80
N ASP A 155 -14.80 5.10 13.98
CA ASP A 155 -13.68 5.44 14.86
C ASP A 155 -12.34 5.11 14.21
N HIS A 156 -12.28 3.95 13.55
CA HIS A 156 -11.07 3.55 12.82
C HIS A 156 -10.81 4.44 11.59
N LEU A 157 -11.85 4.76 10.80
CA LEU A 157 -11.72 5.66 9.66
C LEU A 157 -11.34 7.08 10.09
N ASP A 158 -11.74 7.50 11.27
CA ASP A 158 -11.33 8.77 11.88
C ASP A 158 -9.81 8.79 12.19
N GLU A 159 -9.28 7.72 12.79
CA GLU A 159 -7.84 7.56 13.00
C GLU A 159 -7.06 7.52 11.68
N VAL A 160 -7.57 6.80 10.69
CA VAL A 160 -7.00 6.71 9.34
C VAL A 160 -6.95 8.08 8.68
N LEU A 161 -8.06 8.82 8.67
CA LEU A 161 -8.16 10.17 8.12
C LEU A 161 -7.16 11.12 8.80
N LYS A 162 -7.16 11.17 10.12
CA LYS A 162 -6.22 12.00 10.90
C LYS A 162 -4.77 11.68 10.59
N GLN A 163 -4.43 10.40 10.49
CA GLN A 163 -3.05 10.02 10.17
C GLN A 163 -2.68 10.38 8.72
N MET A 164 -3.58 10.21 7.74
CA MET A 164 -3.33 10.62 6.34
C MET A 164 -3.07 12.12 6.26
N LEU A 165 -3.91 12.95 6.90
CA LEU A 165 -3.74 14.41 6.92
C LEU A 165 -2.43 14.80 7.60
N LYS A 166 -2.14 14.25 8.78
CA LYS A 166 -0.91 14.51 9.54
C LYS A 166 0.35 14.15 8.74
N THR A 167 0.32 13.02 8.04
CA THR A 167 1.46 12.57 7.22
C THR A 167 1.80 13.59 6.16
N ILE A 168 0.80 14.12 5.46
CA ILE A 168 1.00 15.12 4.40
C ILE A 168 1.45 16.47 4.99
N ASP A 169 0.81 16.94 6.07
CA ASP A 169 1.23 18.18 6.76
C ASP A 169 2.71 18.12 7.16
N THR A 170 3.16 16.96 7.69
CA THR A 170 4.56 16.77 8.05
C THR A 170 5.46 16.78 6.82
N GLY A 171 5.11 16.00 5.79
CA GLY A 171 5.90 15.86 4.55
C GLY A 171 6.03 17.18 3.77
N LEU A 172 5.00 18.03 3.77
CA LEU A 172 5.03 19.35 3.12
C LEU A 172 6.02 20.34 3.79
N THR A 173 6.45 20.07 5.01
CA THR A 173 7.48 20.83 5.71
C THR A 173 8.84 20.14 5.69
N GLY A 174 8.89 18.90 5.20
CA GLY A 174 10.08 18.06 5.17
C GLY A 174 11.17 18.63 4.25
N GLN A 175 12.41 18.53 4.69
CA GLN A 175 13.60 18.96 3.96
C GLN A 175 14.72 17.91 4.10
N GLY A 176 15.75 18.05 3.27
CA GLY A 176 16.93 17.19 3.32
C GLY A 176 16.87 16.06 2.31
N VAL A 177 17.54 14.97 2.63
CA VAL A 177 17.79 13.82 1.74
C VAL A 177 17.12 12.57 2.30
N LEU A 178 16.49 11.80 1.44
CA LEU A 178 15.90 10.50 1.80
C LEU A 178 16.97 9.50 2.23
N PRO A 179 16.67 8.56 3.14
CA PRO A 179 17.62 7.56 3.56
C PRO A 179 18.03 6.62 2.41
N GLY A 180 19.25 6.12 2.46
CA GLY A 180 19.79 5.14 1.51
C GLY A 180 20.76 5.70 0.49
N ALA A 181 21.20 4.84 -0.45
CA ALA A 181 22.30 5.15 -1.36
C ALA A 181 21.90 6.10 -2.51
N LEU A 182 20.60 6.24 -2.82
CA LEU A 182 20.14 7.07 -3.94
C LEU A 182 20.31 8.57 -3.72
N LYS A 183 20.46 9.01 -2.47
CA LYS A 183 20.68 10.41 -2.09
C LYS A 183 19.63 11.38 -2.67
N LEU A 184 18.38 10.93 -2.81
CA LEU A 184 17.30 11.75 -3.33
C LEU A 184 16.92 12.85 -2.33
N GLU A 185 16.75 14.07 -2.82
CA GLU A 185 16.24 15.16 -2.01
C GLU A 185 14.72 15.01 -1.78
N LYS A 186 14.26 15.43 -0.60
CA LYS A 186 12.85 15.69 -0.36
C LYS A 186 12.43 16.92 -1.17
N VAL A 187 11.40 16.76 -2.01
CA VAL A 187 10.98 17.79 -2.96
C VAL A 187 9.50 18.18 -2.84
N ALA A 188 8.72 17.49 -2.00
CA ALA A 188 7.29 17.79 -1.82
C ALA A 188 7.02 19.26 -1.51
N GLN A 189 7.78 19.87 -0.58
CA GLN A 189 7.67 21.29 -0.25
C GLN A 189 7.95 22.18 -1.46
N LYS A 190 8.99 21.87 -2.26
CA LYS A 190 9.37 22.65 -3.44
C LYS A 190 8.28 22.57 -4.53
N ILE A 191 7.69 21.38 -4.74
CA ILE A 191 6.56 21.18 -5.67
C ILE A 191 5.36 21.99 -5.21
N ASN A 192 5.04 21.97 -3.91
CA ASN A 192 3.94 22.74 -3.35
C ASN A 192 4.12 24.25 -3.56
N GLN A 193 5.34 24.77 -3.34
CA GLN A 193 5.67 26.17 -3.61
C GLN A 193 5.47 26.52 -5.10
N LYS A 194 5.91 25.64 -6.02
CA LYS A 194 5.68 25.81 -7.47
C LYS A 194 4.20 25.84 -7.82
N ALA A 195 3.39 25.01 -7.17
CA ALA A 195 1.94 25.06 -7.34
C ALA A 195 1.34 26.40 -6.98
N MET A 196 1.79 27.02 -5.88
CA MET A 196 1.31 28.33 -5.45
C MET A 196 1.74 29.48 -6.36
N GLU A 197 2.84 29.32 -7.11
CA GLU A 197 3.32 30.29 -8.10
C GLU A 197 2.58 30.14 -9.45
N CYS A 198 1.85 29.05 -9.68
CA CYS A 198 1.21 28.72 -10.95
C CYS A 198 -0.13 29.46 -11.11
N GLU A 199 -0.29 30.19 -12.21
CA GLU A 199 -1.51 30.95 -12.53
C GLU A 199 -2.62 30.06 -13.09
N ASP A 200 -2.25 29.04 -13.90
CA ASP A 200 -3.20 28.10 -14.46
C ASP A 200 -3.78 27.17 -13.39
N GLU A 201 -5.09 27.22 -13.20
CA GLU A 201 -5.78 26.48 -12.13
C GLU A 201 -5.61 24.97 -12.26
N LYS A 202 -5.70 24.45 -13.50
CA LYS A 202 -5.54 23.01 -13.73
C LYS A 202 -4.14 22.55 -13.33
N THR A 203 -3.12 23.21 -13.85
CA THR A 203 -1.71 22.90 -13.54
C THR A 203 -1.42 23.07 -12.04
N ARG A 204 -1.99 24.10 -11.41
CA ARG A 204 -1.88 24.30 -9.96
C ARG A 204 -2.44 23.12 -9.19
N ASN A 205 -3.66 22.66 -9.51
CA ASN A 205 -4.29 21.53 -8.86
C ASN A 205 -3.48 20.24 -9.06
N ASP A 206 -2.99 19.98 -10.27
CA ASP A 206 -2.17 18.81 -10.60
C ASP A 206 -0.86 18.82 -9.78
N LEU A 207 -0.20 19.97 -9.65
CA LEU A 207 1.01 20.13 -8.83
C LEU A 207 0.72 19.99 -7.33
N LEU A 208 -0.39 20.52 -6.83
CA LEU A 208 -0.79 20.35 -5.44
C LEU A 208 -0.99 18.87 -5.09
N ILE A 209 -1.77 18.14 -5.88
CA ILE A 209 -2.01 16.70 -5.68
C ILE A 209 -0.69 15.93 -5.76
N THR A 210 0.16 16.24 -6.73
CA THR A 210 1.49 15.64 -6.85
C THR A 210 2.32 15.93 -5.60
N SER A 211 2.34 17.16 -5.10
CA SER A 211 3.08 17.52 -3.88
C SER A 211 2.60 16.75 -2.65
N TYR A 212 1.29 16.53 -2.52
CA TYR A 212 0.71 15.77 -1.41
C TYR A 212 1.06 14.28 -1.49
N ALA A 213 1.06 13.70 -2.70
CA ALA A 213 1.49 12.32 -2.91
C ALA A 213 2.98 12.14 -2.57
N TYR A 214 3.83 13.09 -3.01
CA TYR A 214 5.25 13.12 -2.66
C TYR A 214 5.47 13.28 -1.17
N ALA A 215 4.73 14.18 -0.50
CA ALA A 215 4.82 14.39 0.94
C ALA A 215 4.56 13.09 1.72
N ALA A 216 3.48 12.37 1.38
CA ALA A 216 3.16 11.10 2.00
C ALA A 216 4.24 10.03 1.72
N MET A 217 4.76 9.97 0.49
CA MET A 217 5.75 8.99 0.10
C MET A 217 7.16 9.29 0.63
N GLU A 218 7.54 10.55 0.79
CA GLU A 218 8.80 10.95 1.41
C GLU A 218 8.82 10.60 2.89
N GLU A 219 7.70 10.80 3.61
CA GLU A 219 7.55 10.33 4.99
C GLU A 219 7.58 8.79 5.07
N ASN A 220 6.87 8.11 4.16
CA ASN A 220 6.95 6.66 4.06
C ASN A 220 8.40 6.18 3.84
N ALA A 221 9.13 6.78 2.91
CA ALA A 221 10.53 6.42 2.60
C ALA A 221 11.48 6.67 3.78
N CYS A 222 11.15 7.59 4.67
CA CYS A 222 11.89 7.84 5.91
C CYS A 222 11.59 6.82 7.03
N GLY A 223 10.62 5.93 6.84
CA GLY A 223 10.20 4.97 7.87
C GLY A 223 9.25 5.55 8.91
N GLU A 224 8.65 6.71 8.60
CA GLU A 224 7.65 7.35 9.46
C GLU A 224 6.31 6.62 9.43
N THR A 225 5.42 6.98 10.35
CA THR A 225 4.09 6.36 10.45
C THR A 225 3.17 6.88 9.36
N VAL A 226 2.68 5.97 8.53
CA VAL A 226 1.74 6.23 7.43
C VAL A 226 0.60 5.21 7.44
N VAL A 227 -0.35 5.34 6.51
CA VAL A 227 -1.51 4.45 6.40
C VAL A 227 -1.39 3.58 5.15
N THR A 228 -1.65 2.29 5.25
CA THR A 228 -1.76 1.43 4.06
C THR A 228 -3.01 1.78 3.23
N ALA A 229 -2.86 1.95 1.90
CA ALA A 229 -3.98 2.16 0.97
C ALA A 229 -3.64 1.66 -0.46
N PRO A 230 -3.71 0.35 -0.76
CA PRO A 230 -3.84 -0.77 0.18
C PRO A 230 -2.51 -1.15 0.84
N THR A 231 -1.37 -0.65 0.35
CA THR A 231 -0.03 -0.90 0.90
C THR A 231 0.68 0.41 1.28
N LEU A 232 1.80 0.31 2.01
CA LEU A 232 2.61 1.48 2.35
C LEU A 232 3.29 2.07 1.11
N GLY A 233 3.72 1.22 0.16
CA GLY A 233 4.33 1.66 -1.11
C GLY A 233 3.38 2.44 -2.02
N SER A 234 2.08 2.40 -1.76
CA SER A 234 1.05 3.12 -2.50
C SER A 234 0.25 4.12 -1.65
N CYS A 235 0.72 4.40 -0.44
CA CYS A 235 -0.01 5.23 0.54
C CYS A 235 -0.26 6.67 0.08
N GLY A 236 0.56 7.19 -0.84
CA GLY A 236 0.44 8.55 -1.34
C GLY A 236 -0.75 8.78 -2.27
N VAL A 237 -1.27 7.74 -2.94
CA VAL A 237 -2.34 7.89 -3.93
C VAL A 237 -3.65 8.32 -3.28
N VAL A 238 -4.17 7.53 -2.35
CA VAL A 238 -5.44 7.84 -1.66
C VAL A 238 -5.26 9.05 -0.74
N SER A 239 -4.18 9.07 0.04
CA SER A 239 -3.94 10.15 1.02
C SER A 239 -3.87 11.52 0.37
N SER A 240 -3.22 11.66 -0.79
CA SER A 240 -3.11 12.96 -1.49
C SER A 240 -4.46 13.51 -1.92
N LEU A 241 -5.36 12.65 -2.39
CA LEU A 241 -6.69 13.06 -2.82
C LEU A 241 -7.63 13.31 -1.63
N VAL A 242 -7.52 12.53 -0.55
CA VAL A 242 -8.19 12.83 0.72
C VAL A 242 -7.78 14.23 1.20
N TYR A 243 -6.48 14.52 1.22
CA TYR A 243 -5.97 15.83 1.64
C TYR A 243 -6.45 16.95 0.71
N TRP A 244 -6.43 16.73 -0.61
CA TRP A 244 -6.90 17.71 -1.58
C TRP A 244 -8.39 18.07 -1.42
N TYR A 245 -9.25 17.06 -1.22
CA TYR A 245 -10.67 17.29 -0.95
C TYR A 245 -10.89 17.93 0.43
N HIS A 246 -10.11 17.58 1.44
CA HIS A 246 -10.12 18.23 2.74
C HIS A 246 -9.79 19.72 2.62
N GLN A 247 -8.74 20.09 1.87
CA GLN A 247 -8.38 21.50 1.61
C GLN A 247 -9.46 22.25 0.83
N LYS A 248 -10.31 21.57 0.08
CA LYS A 248 -11.50 22.14 -0.58
C LYS A 248 -12.72 22.28 0.35
N GLY A 249 -12.60 21.93 1.60
CA GLY A 249 -13.67 22.07 2.59
C GLY A 249 -14.70 20.94 2.61
N VAL A 250 -14.38 19.79 2.02
CA VAL A 250 -15.22 18.58 2.17
C VAL A 250 -15.20 18.14 3.63
N SER A 251 -16.38 17.84 4.19
CA SER A 251 -16.50 17.47 5.61
C SER A 251 -15.79 16.14 5.92
N GLU A 252 -15.25 16.01 7.13
CA GLU A 252 -14.60 14.77 7.60
C GLU A 252 -15.54 13.56 7.49
N LYS A 253 -16.85 13.75 7.77
CA LYS A 253 -17.83 12.67 7.60
C LYS A 253 -17.86 12.19 6.15
N MET A 254 -17.95 13.08 5.18
CA MET A 254 -17.96 12.72 3.76
C MET A 254 -16.66 12.08 3.31
N LEU A 255 -15.51 12.52 3.86
CA LEU A 255 -14.21 11.91 3.59
C LEU A 255 -14.12 10.49 4.17
N LYS A 256 -14.69 10.23 5.36
CA LYS A 256 -14.76 8.88 5.93
C LYS A 256 -15.67 7.97 5.11
N ASP A 257 -16.85 8.44 4.71
CA ASP A 257 -17.74 7.70 3.81
C ASP A 257 -17.04 7.36 2.48
N ALA A 258 -16.27 8.29 1.93
CA ALA A 258 -15.48 8.08 0.71
C ALA A 258 -14.31 7.10 0.92
N LEU A 259 -13.64 7.11 2.07
CA LEU A 259 -12.64 6.11 2.46
C LEU A 259 -13.28 4.72 2.62
N ALA A 260 -14.51 4.63 3.16
CA ALA A 260 -15.25 3.38 3.24
C ALA A 260 -15.51 2.81 1.83
N VAL A 261 -15.93 3.65 0.87
CA VAL A 261 -16.09 3.24 -0.53
C VAL A 261 -14.77 2.79 -1.14
N ALA A 262 -13.69 3.57 -1.00
CA ALA A 262 -12.36 3.17 -1.47
C ALA A 262 -11.93 1.81 -0.90
N GLY A 263 -12.24 1.58 0.38
CA GLY A 263 -11.94 0.35 1.09
C GLY A 263 -12.61 -0.89 0.48
N ILE A 264 -13.85 -0.79 -0.02
CA ILE A 264 -14.53 -1.88 -0.74
C ILE A 264 -13.70 -2.32 -1.94
N PHE A 265 -13.25 -1.38 -2.78
CA PHE A 265 -12.48 -1.69 -3.98
C PHE A 265 -11.12 -2.32 -3.66
N GLY A 266 -10.41 -1.78 -2.67
CA GLY A 266 -9.15 -2.37 -2.18
C GLY A 266 -9.34 -3.78 -1.61
N ASN A 267 -10.41 -3.99 -0.87
CA ASN A 267 -10.73 -5.27 -0.23
C ASN A 267 -11.14 -6.35 -1.24
N LEU A 268 -11.86 -5.96 -2.30
CA LEU A 268 -12.18 -6.85 -3.44
C LEU A 268 -10.91 -7.32 -4.15
N VAL A 269 -9.95 -6.41 -4.41
CA VAL A 269 -8.66 -6.78 -5.02
C VAL A 269 -7.85 -7.67 -4.09
N LYS A 270 -7.81 -7.35 -2.79
CA LYS A 270 -7.14 -8.19 -1.77
C LYS A 270 -7.72 -9.61 -1.72
N THR A 271 -9.04 -9.73 -1.83
CA THR A 271 -9.75 -11.00 -1.68
C THR A 271 -9.70 -11.87 -2.93
N ASN A 272 -9.88 -11.28 -4.11
CA ASN A 272 -10.03 -12.02 -5.38
C ASN A 272 -8.76 -12.01 -6.24
N GLY A 273 -7.76 -11.24 -5.85
CA GLY A 273 -6.47 -11.12 -6.51
C GLY A 273 -5.33 -11.11 -5.50
N THR A 274 -4.56 -10.05 -5.52
CA THR A 274 -3.46 -9.81 -4.57
C THR A 274 -3.19 -8.32 -4.44
N ILE A 275 -2.72 -7.89 -3.27
CA ILE A 275 -2.16 -6.55 -3.03
C ILE A 275 -0.65 -6.61 -2.76
N SER A 276 0.00 -7.75 -3.00
CA SER A 276 1.44 -7.95 -2.77
C SER A 276 2.24 -7.69 -4.04
N GLY A 277 3.21 -6.79 -3.98
CA GLY A 277 4.15 -6.51 -5.07
C GLY A 277 5.00 -7.73 -5.46
N ALA A 278 5.36 -8.56 -4.49
CA ALA A 278 6.12 -9.80 -4.71
C ALA A 278 5.32 -10.89 -5.47
N VAL A 279 4.00 -10.81 -5.45
CA VAL A 279 3.11 -11.75 -6.15
C VAL A 279 2.61 -11.15 -7.47
N GLY A 280 2.08 -9.93 -7.42
CA GLY A 280 1.37 -9.30 -8.53
C GLY A 280 2.11 -8.18 -9.25
N GLY A 281 3.31 -7.78 -8.82
CA GLY A 281 3.96 -6.56 -9.30
C GLY A 281 3.29 -5.29 -8.74
N CYS A 282 3.73 -4.14 -9.21
CA CYS A 282 3.21 -2.84 -8.74
C CYS A 282 1.76 -2.56 -9.17
N GLN A 283 1.24 -3.27 -10.18
CA GLN A 283 -0.19 -3.22 -10.52
C GLN A 283 -1.07 -3.60 -9.32
N ALA A 284 -0.61 -4.54 -8.49
CA ALA A 284 -1.30 -4.99 -7.28
C ALA A 284 -1.32 -3.91 -6.18
N GLU A 285 -0.32 -3.04 -6.12
CA GLU A 285 -0.21 -1.97 -5.15
C GLU A 285 -0.74 -0.64 -5.70
N ILE A 286 -0.04 -0.06 -6.69
CA ILE A 286 -0.39 1.23 -7.30
C ILE A 286 -1.68 1.14 -8.12
N GLY A 287 -1.89 0.04 -8.87
CA GLY A 287 -3.13 -0.16 -9.61
C GLY A 287 -4.34 -0.21 -8.68
N THR A 288 -4.23 -0.97 -7.58
CA THR A 288 -5.29 -1.03 -6.56
C THR A 288 -5.51 0.33 -5.88
N ALA A 289 -4.44 1.03 -5.50
CA ALA A 289 -4.56 2.37 -4.91
C ALA A 289 -5.23 3.37 -5.87
N CYS A 290 -4.93 3.29 -7.16
CA CYS A 290 -5.56 4.10 -8.20
C CYS A 290 -7.07 3.80 -8.31
N CYS A 291 -7.47 2.51 -8.27
CA CYS A 291 -8.89 2.12 -8.24
C CYS A 291 -9.61 2.63 -7.00
N MET A 292 -9.00 2.45 -5.82
CA MET A 292 -9.52 2.96 -4.54
C MET A 292 -9.75 4.46 -4.62
N ALA A 293 -8.77 5.20 -5.11
CA ALA A 293 -8.83 6.66 -5.26
C ALA A 293 -9.86 7.10 -6.30
N ALA A 294 -9.94 6.41 -7.45
CA ALA A 294 -10.95 6.72 -8.48
C ALA A 294 -12.38 6.49 -7.96
N ALA A 295 -12.60 5.39 -7.23
CA ALA A 295 -13.89 5.12 -6.60
C ALA A 295 -14.25 6.18 -5.53
N MET A 296 -13.28 6.54 -4.68
CA MET A 296 -13.41 7.60 -3.67
C MET A 296 -13.79 8.94 -4.29
N CYS A 297 -13.04 9.38 -5.30
CA CYS A 297 -13.31 10.66 -5.99
C CYS A 297 -14.68 10.63 -6.68
N SER A 298 -15.05 9.51 -7.29
CA SER A 298 -16.36 9.34 -7.94
C SER A 298 -17.51 9.44 -6.92
N TYR A 299 -17.34 8.85 -5.74
CA TYR A 299 -18.34 8.97 -4.66
C TYR A 299 -18.45 10.42 -4.17
N LEU A 300 -17.35 11.12 -3.95
CA LEU A 300 -17.33 12.54 -3.55
C LEU A 300 -17.97 13.48 -4.58
N GLU A 301 -17.93 13.12 -5.86
CA GLU A 301 -18.60 13.83 -6.96
C GLU A 301 -20.07 13.43 -7.15
N GLY A 302 -20.60 12.56 -6.27
CA GLY A 302 -22.01 12.15 -6.29
C GLY A 302 -22.39 11.16 -7.39
N LEU A 303 -21.46 10.41 -7.93
CA LEU A 303 -21.69 9.43 -8.98
C LEU A 303 -22.41 8.20 -8.41
N ASN A 304 -23.23 7.56 -9.26
CA ASN A 304 -23.89 6.30 -8.89
C ASN A 304 -22.92 5.11 -8.94
N SER A 305 -23.32 3.98 -8.34
CA SER A 305 -22.45 2.79 -8.19
C SER A 305 -21.89 2.26 -9.50
N ARG A 306 -22.63 2.32 -10.62
CA ARG A 306 -22.12 1.91 -11.95
C ARG A 306 -21.05 2.84 -12.49
N GLN A 307 -21.20 4.14 -12.27
CA GLN A 307 -20.19 5.14 -12.66
C GLN A 307 -18.94 5.02 -11.81
N ILE A 308 -19.11 4.72 -10.51
CA ILE A 308 -17.99 4.43 -9.58
C ILE A 308 -17.24 3.16 -10.01
N GLU A 309 -17.97 2.08 -10.33
CA GLU A 309 -17.39 0.85 -10.89
C GLU A 309 -16.55 1.13 -12.13
N TYR A 310 -17.13 1.87 -13.10
CA TYR A 310 -16.44 2.17 -14.35
C TYR A 310 -15.16 2.97 -14.12
N ALA A 311 -15.18 3.98 -13.24
CA ALA A 311 -13.98 4.74 -12.90
C ALA A 311 -12.88 3.84 -12.29
N ALA A 312 -13.23 2.94 -11.39
CA ALA A 312 -12.29 2.03 -10.75
C ALA A 312 -11.75 0.97 -11.72
N GLU A 313 -12.60 0.45 -12.62
CA GLU A 313 -12.20 -0.51 -13.66
C GLU A 313 -11.16 0.11 -14.60
N VAL A 314 -11.45 1.31 -15.18
CA VAL A 314 -10.51 2.05 -16.04
C VAL A 314 -9.19 2.34 -15.32
N ALA A 315 -9.25 2.64 -14.03
CA ALA A 315 -8.05 2.87 -13.23
C ALA A 315 -7.17 1.62 -13.14
N MET A 316 -7.74 0.41 -12.95
CA MET A 316 -6.97 -0.84 -12.94
C MET A 316 -6.45 -1.17 -14.34
N GLU A 317 -7.30 -1.06 -15.38
CA GLU A 317 -6.94 -1.36 -16.76
C GLU A 317 -5.64 -0.65 -17.17
N HIS A 318 -5.50 0.63 -16.81
CA HIS A 318 -4.32 1.45 -17.16
C HIS A 318 -3.09 1.21 -16.28
N ASN A 319 -3.20 0.37 -15.28
CA ASN A 319 -2.10 -0.06 -14.42
C ASN A 319 -1.67 -1.52 -14.63
N LEU A 320 -2.36 -2.27 -15.53
CA LEU A 320 -1.98 -3.65 -15.84
C LEU A 320 -0.55 -3.73 -16.38
N GLY A 321 0.20 -4.72 -15.91
CA GLY A 321 1.58 -4.97 -16.35
C GLY A 321 2.64 -4.13 -15.63
N LEU A 322 2.29 -3.27 -14.66
CA LEU A 322 3.28 -2.54 -13.87
C LEU A 322 4.14 -3.51 -13.04
N THR A 323 5.44 -3.44 -13.31
CA THR A 323 6.47 -4.21 -12.60
C THR A 323 6.75 -3.63 -11.21
N CYS A 324 7.30 -4.42 -10.29
CA CYS A 324 7.82 -3.96 -9.01
C CYS A 324 9.35 -4.21 -8.97
N ASP A 325 10.10 -3.26 -9.45
CA ASP A 325 11.54 -3.32 -9.69
C ASP A 325 12.24 -2.04 -9.19
N PRO A 326 12.07 -1.69 -7.89
CA PRO A 326 12.59 -0.44 -7.37
C PRO A 326 14.10 -0.40 -7.37
N VAL A 327 14.65 0.76 -7.74
CA VAL A 327 16.08 1.01 -7.84
C VAL A 327 16.76 0.80 -6.49
N GLY A 328 17.77 -0.07 -6.46
CA GLY A 328 18.48 -0.41 -5.23
C GLY A 328 17.63 -1.05 -4.14
N GLY A 329 16.42 -1.50 -4.47
CA GLY A 329 15.45 -2.02 -3.51
C GLY A 329 14.81 -0.96 -2.62
N TYR A 330 14.96 0.35 -2.90
CA TYR A 330 14.39 1.43 -2.11
C TYR A 330 12.97 1.76 -2.59
N VAL A 331 12.02 1.95 -1.67
CA VAL A 331 10.67 2.45 -1.97
C VAL A 331 10.73 3.96 -2.27
N GLN A 332 11.49 4.32 -3.29
CA GLN A 332 11.78 5.70 -3.71
C GLN A 332 11.58 5.86 -5.22
N VAL A 333 12.41 5.23 -6.04
CA VAL A 333 12.29 5.25 -7.51
C VAL A 333 11.92 3.86 -8.02
N PRO A 334 10.81 3.72 -8.75
CA PRO A 334 9.86 4.75 -9.22
C PRO A 334 8.67 4.97 -8.28
N CYS A 335 8.70 4.50 -7.04
CA CYS A 335 7.53 4.43 -6.16
C CYS A 335 6.93 5.82 -5.86
N ILE A 336 7.78 6.82 -5.60
CA ILE A 336 7.32 8.18 -5.29
C ILE A 336 6.60 8.77 -6.49
N GLU A 337 7.22 8.72 -7.67
CA GLU A 337 6.66 9.24 -8.92
C GLU A 337 5.36 8.51 -9.29
N ARG A 338 5.32 7.18 -9.15
CA ARG A 338 4.12 6.38 -9.45
C ARG A 338 2.92 6.79 -8.59
N ASN A 339 3.14 7.15 -7.31
CA ASN A 339 2.06 7.65 -6.46
C ASN A 339 1.48 8.97 -6.97
N GLY A 340 2.33 9.92 -7.34
CA GLY A 340 1.89 11.19 -7.91
C GLY A 340 1.10 11.00 -9.22
N VAL A 341 1.63 10.20 -10.15
CA VAL A 341 0.98 9.90 -11.43
C VAL A 341 -0.34 9.17 -11.22
N ALA A 342 -0.40 8.18 -10.31
CA ALA A 342 -1.62 7.41 -10.05
C ALA A 342 -2.71 8.26 -9.38
N ALA A 343 -2.35 9.22 -8.52
CA ALA A 343 -3.31 10.15 -7.94
C ALA A 343 -3.99 11.03 -9.01
N LEU A 344 -3.22 11.56 -9.97
CA LEU A 344 -3.77 12.32 -11.10
C LEU A 344 -4.60 11.42 -12.01
N ARG A 345 -4.13 10.19 -12.27
CA ARG A 345 -4.88 9.21 -13.06
C ARG A 345 -6.22 8.85 -12.45
N ALA A 346 -6.32 8.78 -11.12
CA ALA A 346 -7.58 8.51 -10.44
C ALA A 346 -8.64 9.59 -10.74
N LEU A 347 -8.25 10.86 -10.82
CA LEU A 347 -9.15 11.95 -11.24
C LEU A 347 -9.55 11.84 -12.72
N ASP A 348 -8.61 11.50 -13.60
CA ASP A 348 -8.94 11.25 -15.01
C ASP A 348 -9.97 10.11 -15.12
N CYS A 349 -9.77 9.00 -14.36
CA CYS A 349 -10.70 7.86 -14.37
C CYS A 349 -12.08 8.23 -13.80
N MET A 350 -12.14 9.07 -12.78
CA MET A 350 -13.40 9.62 -12.26
C MET A 350 -14.14 10.39 -13.36
N LEU A 351 -13.45 11.20 -14.20
CA LEU A 351 -14.08 11.87 -15.33
C LEU A 351 -14.64 10.87 -16.37
N TYR A 352 -13.97 9.73 -16.58
CA TYR A 352 -14.51 8.65 -17.40
C TYR A 352 -15.83 8.11 -16.84
N GLY A 353 -15.85 7.78 -15.54
CA GLY A 353 -17.08 7.36 -14.86
C GLY A 353 -18.20 8.39 -14.99
N LYS A 354 -17.88 9.67 -14.78
CA LYS A 354 -18.83 10.78 -14.79
C LYS A 354 -19.44 11.04 -16.19
N TYR A 355 -18.62 11.18 -17.20
CA TYR A 355 -19.05 11.66 -18.51
C TYR A 355 -19.15 10.55 -19.57
N ILE A 356 -18.21 9.62 -19.58
CA ILE A 356 -18.27 8.52 -20.54
C ILE A 356 -19.27 7.46 -20.08
N GLY A 357 -19.39 7.22 -18.76
CA GLY A 357 -20.38 6.31 -18.17
C GLY A 357 -21.83 6.70 -18.40
N GLU A 358 -22.12 7.97 -18.72
CA GLU A 358 -23.45 8.42 -19.12
C GLU A 358 -23.83 8.02 -20.56
N VAL A 359 -22.84 7.95 -21.46
CA VAL A 359 -23.07 7.75 -22.90
C VAL A 359 -22.69 6.35 -23.39
N ARG A 360 -21.97 5.58 -22.56
CA ARG A 360 -21.52 4.23 -22.89
C ARG A 360 -21.48 3.35 -21.65
N GLN A 361 -21.95 2.11 -21.79
CA GLN A 361 -21.75 1.08 -20.76
C GLN A 361 -20.34 0.46 -20.94
N ASN A 362 -19.62 0.25 -19.83
CA ASN A 362 -18.38 -0.51 -19.81
C ASN A 362 -18.62 -1.96 -20.27
N ARG A 363 -17.63 -2.56 -20.93
CA ARG A 363 -17.66 -3.96 -21.39
C ARG A 363 -16.92 -4.90 -20.43
N VAL A 364 -16.03 -4.33 -19.64
CA VAL A 364 -15.25 -5.03 -18.63
C VAL A 364 -15.77 -4.57 -17.27
N SER A 365 -16.12 -5.50 -16.39
CA SER A 365 -16.50 -5.18 -15.02
C SER A 365 -15.27 -5.06 -14.12
N PHE A 366 -15.44 -4.46 -12.95
CA PHE A 366 -14.35 -4.40 -11.97
C PHE A 366 -13.93 -5.81 -11.50
N ASP A 367 -14.87 -6.73 -11.37
CA ASP A 367 -14.56 -8.13 -11.03
C ASP A 367 -13.70 -8.81 -12.11
N MET A 368 -14.02 -8.60 -13.40
CA MET A 368 -13.23 -9.14 -14.52
C MET A 368 -11.81 -8.56 -14.58
N ILE A 369 -11.65 -7.28 -14.27
CA ILE A 369 -10.32 -6.66 -14.32
C ILE A 369 -9.42 -7.13 -13.17
N ILE A 370 -9.98 -7.47 -12.00
CA ILE A 370 -9.23 -8.11 -10.91
C ILE A 370 -8.69 -9.47 -11.34
N GLU A 371 -9.51 -10.30 -12.00
CA GLU A 371 -9.07 -11.61 -12.53
C GLU A 371 -7.93 -11.42 -13.55
N THR A 372 -8.06 -10.43 -14.44
CA THR A 372 -7.04 -10.08 -15.44
C THR A 372 -5.74 -9.61 -14.77
N MET A 373 -5.84 -8.77 -13.74
CA MET A 373 -4.69 -8.30 -12.96
C MET A 373 -3.98 -9.48 -12.28
N SER A 374 -4.73 -10.39 -11.66
CA SER A 374 -4.19 -11.59 -11.03
C SER A 374 -3.46 -12.48 -12.05
N TYR A 375 -4.09 -12.74 -13.21
CA TYR A 375 -3.47 -13.49 -14.29
C TYR A 375 -2.18 -12.82 -14.80
N THR A 376 -2.22 -11.52 -15.05
CA THR A 376 -1.06 -10.75 -15.53
C THR A 376 0.09 -10.80 -14.49
N GLY A 377 -0.21 -10.65 -13.21
CA GLY A 377 0.77 -10.74 -12.13
C GLY A 377 1.52 -12.08 -12.12
N HIS A 378 0.80 -13.19 -12.30
CA HIS A 378 1.43 -14.52 -12.40
C HIS A 378 2.30 -14.71 -13.65
N LYS A 379 2.12 -13.87 -14.69
CA LYS A 379 2.92 -13.90 -15.93
C LYS A 379 4.11 -12.95 -15.90
N LEU A 380 4.15 -12.00 -14.96
CA LEU A 380 5.36 -11.19 -14.76
C LEU A 380 6.52 -12.09 -14.34
N ALA A 381 7.68 -11.87 -14.96
CA ALA A 381 8.90 -12.56 -14.59
C ALA A 381 9.29 -12.26 -13.12
N MET A 382 9.89 -13.24 -12.45
CA MET A 382 10.25 -13.14 -11.03
C MET A 382 11.16 -11.95 -10.73
N GLU A 383 12.09 -11.64 -11.63
CA GLU A 383 13.02 -10.50 -11.51
C GLU A 383 12.32 -9.13 -11.55
N LEU A 384 11.03 -9.08 -11.94
CA LEU A 384 10.22 -7.87 -12.00
C LEU A 384 9.17 -7.80 -10.89
N ARG A 385 9.27 -8.66 -9.86
CA ARG A 385 8.32 -8.76 -8.75
C ARG A 385 9.02 -8.60 -7.39
N GLU A 386 9.38 -7.36 -7.05
CA GLU A 386 9.94 -6.97 -5.74
C GLU A 386 11.23 -7.74 -5.37
N THR A 387 12.08 -8.04 -6.38
CA THR A 387 13.35 -8.75 -6.17
C THR A 387 14.58 -7.89 -6.46
N SER A 388 14.42 -6.78 -7.17
CA SER A 388 15.52 -5.91 -7.65
C SER A 388 16.55 -6.65 -8.51
N LEU A 389 16.17 -7.79 -9.14
CA LEU A 389 17.05 -8.58 -9.99
C LEU A 389 16.94 -8.22 -11.48
N GLY A 390 15.99 -7.37 -11.87
CA GLY A 390 15.74 -6.96 -13.25
C GLY A 390 15.12 -5.58 -13.36
N GLY A 391 14.73 -5.18 -14.57
CA GLY A 391 14.02 -3.92 -14.85
C GLY A 391 14.84 -2.68 -14.46
N LEU A 392 14.17 -1.71 -13.83
CA LEU A 392 14.79 -0.45 -13.40
C LEU A 392 15.89 -0.67 -12.35
N ALA A 393 15.77 -1.70 -11.52
CA ALA A 393 16.70 -1.97 -10.43
C ALA A 393 18.14 -2.25 -10.88
N VAL A 394 18.32 -2.77 -12.10
CA VAL A 394 19.65 -3.15 -12.64
C VAL A 394 20.22 -2.13 -13.63
N LEU A 395 19.51 -1.01 -13.87
CA LEU A 395 20.04 0.03 -14.74
C LEU A 395 21.22 0.75 -14.08
N PRO A 396 22.32 1.01 -14.83
CA PRO A 396 23.43 1.79 -14.30
C PRO A 396 22.98 3.22 -14.03
N LEU A 397 22.89 3.56 -12.77
CA LEU A 397 22.51 4.89 -12.35
C LEU A 397 23.71 5.82 -12.40
N GLY A 398 24.35 6.21 -13.28
CA GLY A 398 25.36 7.28 -13.39
C GLY A 398 25.88 7.98 -12.10
N VAL A 399 25.50 7.44 -10.95
CA VAL A 399 26.01 7.82 -9.64
C VAL A 399 27.39 7.21 -9.56
N SER A 400 28.43 8.02 -9.66
CA SER A 400 29.81 7.61 -9.40
C SER A 400 29.82 6.82 -8.09
N GLU A 401 30.28 5.56 -8.15
CA GLU A 401 30.69 4.83 -6.97
C GLU A 401 31.86 5.63 -6.34
N GLU A 402 31.53 6.57 -5.47
CA GLU A 402 32.52 6.98 -4.47
C GLU A 402 32.70 5.75 -3.58
N LYS A 403 33.72 4.99 -3.88
CA LYS A 403 34.24 3.96 -3.00
C LYS A 403 34.63 4.68 -1.72
N ASP A 404 33.84 4.50 -0.69
CA ASP A 404 34.23 4.83 0.66
C ASP A 404 35.53 4.03 0.95
N VAL A 405 36.68 4.74 1.02
CA VAL A 405 37.98 4.26 1.45
C VAL A 405 38.01 4.18 2.96
#